data_d97b4641a3f0113c7d26bc341bd3cb71
#
_entry.id   d97b4641a3f0113c7d26bc341bd3cb71
#
_cell.length_a   1.000
_cell.length_b   1.000
_cell.length_c   1.000
_cell.angle_alpha   90.00
_cell.angle_beta   90.00
_cell.angle_gamma   90.00
#
_symmetry.space_group_name_H-M   'P 1'
#
loop_
_entity.id
_entity.type
_entity.pdbx_description
1 polymer ?
#
loop_
_entity_poly.entity_id
_entity_poly.type
_entity_poly.pdbx_seq_one_letter_code
_entity_poly.pdbx_strand_id
1 'polypeptide(L)'
;MNGTQEFIKTLFNGNEDAFIEHFVKSCLFIEKKEAEKRAKEMLTDISNNAKINIRFGKTYLNECFVTEPKKNALKSKPEPVIRKIAKEEALFFKDGKVKVSFDSTGNQAVVVAIQKATRYTISTNNSDFINYTLSHVWSNTTHNPYYFSSLWNIVIIPTYLNYIMDKPEVQDPIN
;
A
#
# COMPACT_ATOMS: atom_id res chain seq x y z
N MET A 1 27.65 -8.37 -5.51
CA MET A 1 27.37 -9.05 -4.21
C MET A 1 25.89 -8.81 -3.90
N ASN A 2 25.13 -9.86 -3.67
CA ASN A 2 23.70 -9.75 -3.35
C ASN A 2 23.51 -9.93 -1.83
N GLY A 3 23.15 -8.85 -1.12
CA GLY A 3 23.05 -8.87 0.34
C GLY A 3 21.99 -9.85 0.88
N THR A 4 20.91 -10.12 0.12
CA THR A 4 19.90 -11.12 0.50
C THR A 4 20.49 -12.53 0.43
N GLN A 5 21.27 -12.85 -0.60
CA GLN A 5 21.92 -14.15 -0.72
C GLN A 5 22.97 -14.37 0.38
N GLU A 6 23.76 -13.34 0.71
CA GLU A 6 24.71 -13.41 1.83
C GLU A 6 24.01 -13.57 3.18
N PHE A 7 22.87 -12.90 3.37
CA PHE A 7 22.04 -13.06 4.57
C PHE A 7 21.51 -14.50 4.70
N ILE A 8 20.94 -15.06 3.63
CA ILE A 8 20.44 -16.44 3.59
C ILE A 8 21.58 -17.43 3.84
N LYS A 9 22.73 -17.22 3.21
CA LYS A 9 23.90 -18.06 3.39
C LYS A 9 24.41 -18.06 4.83
N THR A 10 24.47 -16.88 5.45
CA THR A 10 25.03 -16.71 6.80
C THR A 10 24.10 -17.23 7.89
N LEU A 11 22.82 -16.90 7.82
CA LEU A 11 21.87 -17.20 8.90
C LEU A 11 21.04 -18.48 8.68
N PHE A 12 20.92 -18.93 7.45
CA PHE A 12 20.12 -20.11 7.09
C PHE A 12 20.94 -21.19 6.39
N ASN A 13 22.28 -21.08 6.43
CA ASN A 13 23.19 -22.03 5.75
C ASN A 13 22.88 -22.23 4.27
N GLY A 14 22.41 -21.18 3.60
CA GLY A 14 21.99 -21.22 2.20
C GLY A 14 20.61 -21.86 1.94
N ASN A 15 19.87 -22.23 2.99
CA ASN A 15 18.55 -22.85 2.86
C ASN A 15 17.47 -21.75 2.65
N GLU A 16 17.06 -21.57 1.42
CA GLU A 16 16.04 -20.57 1.03
C GLU A 16 14.65 -20.92 1.60
N ASP A 17 14.27 -22.18 1.66
CA ASP A 17 12.98 -22.61 2.20
C ASP A 17 12.88 -22.30 3.71
N ALA A 18 13.95 -22.54 4.46
CA ALA A 18 14.01 -22.20 5.88
C ALA A 18 13.95 -20.66 6.09
N PHE A 19 14.56 -19.89 5.19
CA PHE A 19 14.43 -18.44 5.20
C PHE A 19 13.00 -17.99 4.92
N ILE A 20 12.35 -18.54 3.89
CA ILE A 20 10.96 -18.21 3.53
C ILE A 20 10.01 -18.57 4.68
N GLU A 21 10.19 -19.73 5.27
CA GLU A 21 9.38 -20.16 6.42
C GLU A 21 9.54 -19.21 7.61
N HIS A 22 10.78 -18.85 7.96
CA HIS A 22 11.07 -17.87 8.99
C HIS A 22 10.42 -16.52 8.68
N PHE A 23 10.55 -16.05 7.44
CA PHE A 23 9.96 -14.81 6.97
C PHE A 23 8.46 -14.80 7.18
N VAL A 24 7.76 -15.82 6.66
CA VAL A 24 6.29 -15.92 6.75
C VAL A 24 5.82 -15.99 8.21
N LYS A 25 6.52 -16.77 9.06
CA LYS A 25 6.22 -16.88 10.49
C LYS A 25 6.43 -15.59 11.27
N SER A 26 7.33 -14.73 10.82
CA SER A 26 7.62 -13.43 11.43
C SER A 26 6.63 -12.35 11.01
N CYS A 27 5.87 -12.57 9.93
CA CYS A 27 4.85 -11.64 9.44
C CYS A 27 3.55 -11.79 10.23
N LEU A 28 2.88 -10.67 10.45
CA LEU A 28 1.55 -10.64 11.05
C LEU A 28 0.53 -10.28 9.97
N PHE A 29 -0.32 -11.24 9.66
CA PHE A 29 -1.40 -11.09 8.70
C PHE A 29 -2.70 -10.74 9.42
N ILE A 30 -3.53 -9.93 8.79
CA ILE A 30 -4.86 -9.62 9.31
C ILE A 30 -5.78 -10.83 9.11
N GLU A 31 -6.57 -11.13 10.10
CA GLU A 31 -7.52 -12.25 10.03
C GLU A 31 -8.46 -12.13 8.82
N LYS A 32 -8.68 -13.24 8.13
CA LYS A 32 -9.51 -13.32 6.91
C LYS A 32 -10.86 -12.64 7.08
N LYS A 33 -11.54 -12.89 8.22
CA LYS A 33 -12.84 -12.30 8.52
C LYS A 33 -12.83 -10.77 8.51
N GLU A 34 -11.80 -10.17 9.11
CA GLU A 34 -11.67 -8.72 9.17
C GLU A 34 -11.27 -8.13 7.79
N ALA A 35 -10.43 -8.85 7.05
CA ALA A 35 -10.08 -8.48 5.69
C ALA A 35 -11.30 -8.51 4.76
N GLU A 36 -12.14 -9.53 4.84
CA GLU A 36 -13.40 -9.63 4.08
C GLU A 36 -14.40 -8.53 4.47
N LYS A 37 -14.53 -8.23 5.77
CA LYS A 37 -15.37 -7.14 6.27
C LYS A 37 -14.92 -5.80 5.68
N ARG A 38 -13.60 -5.52 5.72
CA ARG A 38 -13.05 -4.29 5.14
C ARG A 38 -13.28 -4.20 3.64
N ALA A 39 -13.14 -5.30 2.91
CA ALA A 39 -13.42 -5.32 1.48
C ALA A 39 -14.88 -4.96 1.18
N LYS A 40 -15.83 -5.48 1.94
CA LYS A 40 -17.27 -5.15 1.81
C LYS A 40 -17.53 -3.66 2.12
N GLU A 41 -16.91 -3.11 3.17
CA GLU A 41 -17.00 -1.68 3.50
C GLU A 41 -16.51 -0.82 2.34
N MET A 42 -15.35 -1.14 1.77
CA MET A 42 -14.79 -0.40 0.63
C MET A 42 -15.71 -0.43 -0.59
N LEU A 43 -16.30 -1.59 -0.92
CA LEU A 43 -17.24 -1.70 -2.03
C LEU A 43 -18.50 -0.87 -1.77
N THR A 44 -18.98 -0.82 -0.54
CA THR A 44 -20.11 0.02 -0.12
C THR A 44 -19.75 1.50 -0.26
N ASP A 45 -18.58 1.91 0.20
CA ASP A 45 -18.09 3.29 0.06
C ASP A 45 -18.00 3.70 -1.42
N ILE A 46 -17.49 2.83 -2.28
CA ILE A 46 -17.44 3.04 -3.74
C ILE A 46 -18.85 3.20 -4.31
N SER A 47 -19.77 2.32 -3.95
CA SER A 47 -21.18 2.37 -4.43
C SER A 47 -21.90 3.65 -3.99
N ASN A 48 -21.55 4.16 -2.82
CA ASN A 48 -22.07 5.43 -2.28
C ASN A 48 -21.31 6.65 -2.80
N ASN A 49 -20.45 6.48 -3.80
CA ASN A 49 -19.66 7.55 -4.40
C ASN A 49 -18.73 8.28 -3.39
N ALA A 50 -18.32 7.61 -2.34
CA ALA A 50 -17.37 8.11 -1.37
C ALA A 50 -15.96 8.18 -1.96
N LYS A 51 -15.13 9.09 -1.43
CA LYS A 51 -13.73 9.21 -1.83
C LYS A 51 -12.91 8.12 -1.16
N ILE A 52 -12.20 7.32 -1.95
CA ILE A 52 -11.27 6.30 -1.47
C ILE A 52 -9.86 6.88 -1.45
N ASN A 53 -9.19 6.76 -0.31
CA ASN A 53 -7.81 7.20 -0.19
C ASN A 53 -6.86 6.24 -0.89
N ILE A 54 -5.88 6.81 -1.56
CA ILE A 54 -4.75 6.11 -2.18
C ILE A 54 -3.45 6.80 -1.79
N ARG A 55 -2.31 6.10 -1.93
CA ARG A 55 -1.01 6.72 -1.70
C ARG A 55 -0.72 7.76 -2.79
N PHE A 56 -0.17 8.90 -2.39
CA PHE A 56 0.31 9.88 -3.36
C PHE A 56 1.60 9.37 -4.02
N GLY A 57 1.65 9.38 -5.35
CA GLY A 57 2.84 9.03 -6.10
C GLY A 57 2.90 9.80 -7.42
N LYS A 58 4.05 10.44 -7.68
CA LYS A 58 4.25 11.29 -8.86
C LYS A 58 4.20 10.50 -10.17
N THR A 59 4.77 9.31 -10.18
CA THR A 59 4.99 8.50 -11.38
C THR A 59 3.69 7.93 -11.95
N TYR A 60 2.72 7.61 -11.09
CA TYR A 60 1.48 6.92 -11.49
C TYR A 60 0.29 7.83 -11.77
N LEU A 61 0.41 9.12 -11.46
CA LEU A 61 -0.68 10.09 -11.61
C LEU A 61 -1.20 10.19 -13.03
N ASN A 62 -0.32 10.05 -14.01
CA ASN A 62 -0.63 10.26 -15.41
C ASN A 62 -1.29 9.05 -16.08
N GLU A 63 -1.08 7.86 -15.51
CA GLU A 63 -1.52 6.59 -16.11
C GLU A 63 -2.81 6.07 -15.48
N CYS A 64 -3.00 6.40 -14.19
CA CYS A 64 -4.06 5.79 -13.39
C CYS A 64 -5.27 6.69 -13.15
N PHE A 65 -5.15 8.03 -13.32
CA PHE A 65 -6.21 8.95 -12.88
C PHE A 65 -6.70 9.86 -13.99
N VAL A 66 -7.97 10.18 -13.91
CA VAL A 66 -8.65 11.16 -14.75
C VAL A 66 -9.29 12.23 -13.89
N THR A 67 -9.26 13.47 -14.35
CA THR A 67 -10.03 14.58 -13.74
C THR A 67 -11.20 14.94 -14.64
N GLU A 68 -12.34 15.25 -14.07
CA GLU A 68 -13.43 15.91 -14.80
C GLU A 68 -13.29 17.42 -14.64
N PRO A 69 -13.46 18.20 -15.71
CA PRO A 69 -13.58 17.87 -17.13
C PRO A 69 -12.25 17.85 -17.92
N LYS A 70 -11.10 18.01 -17.26
CA LYS A 70 -9.80 18.23 -17.92
C LYS A 70 -8.87 17.01 -17.81
N LYS A 71 -9.13 15.99 -18.61
CA LYS A 71 -8.38 14.71 -18.61
C LYS A 71 -6.85 14.81 -18.77
N ASN A 72 -6.33 15.92 -19.31
CA ASN A 72 -4.90 16.08 -19.61
C ASN A 72 -4.16 17.08 -18.71
N ALA A 73 -4.85 17.68 -17.75
CA ALA A 73 -4.29 18.78 -16.97
C ALA A 73 -3.28 18.37 -15.89
N LEU A 74 -3.25 17.09 -15.53
CA LEU A 74 -2.37 16.60 -14.47
C LEU A 74 -0.92 16.39 -14.90
N LYS A 75 -0.67 16.06 -16.18
CA LYS A 75 0.65 15.66 -16.68
C LYS A 75 1.74 16.74 -16.53
N SER A 76 1.38 18.02 -16.53
CA SER A 76 2.31 19.14 -16.51
C SER A 76 2.34 19.92 -15.20
N LYS A 77 1.51 19.57 -14.21
CA LYS A 77 1.38 20.35 -12.98
C LYS A 77 2.35 19.89 -11.89
N PRO A 78 2.95 20.82 -11.12
CA PRO A 78 3.78 20.48 -9.99
C PRO A 78 2.99 19.80 -8.87
N GLU A 79 3.65 18.98 -8.08
CA GLU A 79 3.08 18.11 -7.04
C GLU A 79 2.11 18.81 -6.05
N PRO A 80 2.41 19.99 -5.48
CA PRO A 80 1.48 20.66 -4.58
C PRO A 80 0.16 21.05 -5.24
N VAL A 81 0.20 21.40 -6.54
CA VAL A 81 -0.98 21.77 -7.32
C VAL A 81 -1.84 20.54 -7.58
N ILE A 82 -1.23 19.39 -7.84
CA ILE A 82 -1.95 18.12 -8.04
C ILE A 82 -2.70 17.73 -6.77
N ARG A 83 -2.08 17.84 -5.59
CA ARG A 83 -2.74 17.56 -4.30
C ARG A 83 -3.92 18.51 -4.04
N LYS A 84 -3.80 19.76 -4.41
CA LYS A 84 -4.89 20.74 -4.29
C LYS A 84 -6.05 20.37 -5.20
N ILE A 85 -5.77 20.04 -6.45
CA ILE A 85 -6.78 19.59 -7.42
C ILE A 85 -7.54 18.37 -6.89
N ALA A 86 -6.83 17.38 -6.37
CA ALA A 86 -7.45 16.17 -5.82
C ALA A 86 -8.39 16.44 -4.62
N LYS A 87 -8.23 17.56 -3.92
CA LYS A 87 -9.14 17.99 -2.86
C LYS A 87 -10.33 18.77 -3.35
N GLU A 88 -10.12 19.67 -4.31
CA GLU A 88 -11.13 20.64 -4.78
C GLU A 88 -11.94 20.08 -5.96
N GLU A 89 -11.30 19.31 -6.86
CA GLU A 89 -11.92 18.71 -8.03
C GLU A 89 -12.15 17.20 -7.78
N ALA A 90 -13.12 16.61 -8.44
CA ALA A 90 -13.32 15.18 -8.42
C ALA A 90 -12.20 14.51 -9.24
N LEU A 91 -11.36 13.73 -8.56
CA LEU A 91 -10.34 12.89 -9.17
C LEU A 91 -10.87 11.46 -9.21
N PHE A 92 -10.84 10.82 -10.38
CA PHE A 92 -11.32 9.46 -10.57
C PHE A 92 -10.19 8.52 -10.96
N PHE A 93 -10.29 7.28 -10.52
CA PHE A 93 -9.44 6.21 -11.01
C PHE A 93 -9.69 5.99 -12.51
N LYS A 94 -8.77 5.32 -13.18
CA LYS A 94 -8.80 5.14 -14.65
C LYS A 94 -10.10 4.55 -15.22
N ASP A 95 -10.85 3.82 -14.40
CA ASP A 95 -12.16 3.29 -14.79
C ASP A 95 -13.28 4.37 -14.76
N GLY A 96 -12.97 5.56 -14.24
CA GLY A 96 -13.89 6.68 -14.13
C GLY A 96 -15.02 6.51 -13.12
N LYS A 97 -15.06 5.40 -12.37
CA LYS A 97 -16.14 5.07 -11.44
C LYS A 97 -15.78 5.34 -9.99
N VAL A 98 -14.51 5.21 -9.62
CA VAL A 98 -14.07 5.35 -8.24
C VAL A 98 -13.48 6.73 -8.01
N LYS A 99 -14.12 7.52 -7.16
CA LYS A 99 -13.55 8.79 -6.68
C LYS A 99 -12.38 8.51 -5.75
N VAL A 100 -11.27 9.20 -5.96
CA VAL A 100 -10.07 9.04 -5.16
C VAL A 100 -9.62 10.34 -4.51
N SER A 101 -8.94 10.22 -3.39
CA SER A 101 -8.18 11.28 -2.74
C SER A 101 -6.81 10.76 -2.32
N PHE A 102 -5.86 11.66 -2.13
CA PHE A 102 -4.53 11.26 -1.71
C PHE A 102 -4.39 11.24 -0.19
N ASP A 103 -3.81 10.15 0.30
CA ASP A 103 -3.35 10.08 1.68
C ASP A 103 -2.13 11.00 1.84
N SER A 104 -2.29 12.05 2.62
CA SER A 104 -1.26 13.10 2.79
C SER A 104 -0.04 12.60 3.55
N THR A 105 -0.19 11.56 4.36
CA THR A 105 0.87 10.98 5.21
C THR A 105 1.45 9.70 4.63
N GLY A 106 0.88 9.22 3.55
CA GLY A 106 1.32 8.04 2.81
C GLY A 106 0.64 6.74 3.19
N ASN A 107 0.35 6.48 4.47
CA ASN A 107 -0.27 5.22 4.94
C ASN A 107 -1.37 5.41 5.99
N GLN A 108 -1.87 6.61 6.20
CA GLN A 108 -2.88 6.87 7.25
C GLN A 108 -4.15 6.05 7.06
N ALA A 109 -4.64 5.92 5.83
CA ALA A 109 -5.83 5.13 5.54
C ALA A 109 -5.62 3.64 5.86
N VAL A 110 -4.42 3.13 5.64
CA VAL A 110 -4.03 1.74 5.99
C VAL A 110 -3.99 1.57 7.50
N VAL A 111 -3.31 2.49 8.21
CA VAL A 111 -3.23 2.48 9.68
C VAL A 111 -4.64 2.49 10.30
N VAL A 112 -5.52 3.38 9.84
CA VAL A 112 -6.92 3.45 10.31
C VAL A 112 -7.68 2.15 10.03
N ALA A 113 -7.49 1.54 8.87
CA ALA A 113 -8.15 0.28 8.53
C ALA A 113 -7.70 -0.86 9.46
N ILE A 114 -6.40 -0.98 9.72
CA ILE A 114 -5.86 -1.98 10.66
C ILE A 114 -6.37 -1.73 12.08
N GLN A 115 -6.33 -0.50 12.54
CA GLN A 115 -6.77 -0.12 13.89
C GLN A 115 -8.26 -0.47 14.12
N LYS A 116 -9.11 -0.24 13.12
CA LYS A 116 -10.53 -0.64 13.17
C LYS A 116 -10.71 -2.16 13.22
N ALA A 117 -9.90 -2.90 12.47
CA ALA A 117 -10.02 -4.35 12.36
C ALA A 117 -9.45 -5.09 13.58
N THR A 118 -8.32 -4.62 14.09
CA THR A 118 -7.56 -5.36 15.12
C THR A 118 -7.60 -4.70 16.50
N ARG A 119 -8.00 -3.42 16.57
CA ARG A 119 -7.88 -2.53 17.72
C ARG A 119 -6.44 -2.20 18.13
N TYR A 120 -5.44 -2.73 17.43
CA TYR A 120 -4.04 -2.37 17.66
C TYR A 120 -3.73 -0.97 17.15
N THR A 121 -2.90 -0.28 17.92
CA THR A 121 -2.38 1.04 17.54
C THR A 121 -1.07 0.88 16.79
N ILE A 122 -1.01 1.44 15.58
CA ILE A 122 0.21 1.51 14.79
C ILE A 122 0.52 2.99 14.57
N SER A 123 1.35 3.57 15.41
CA SER A 123 1.77 4.97 15.29
C SER A 123 3.23 5.11 15.69
N THR A 124 3.86 6.20 15.27
CA THR A 124 5.26 6.49 15.61
C THR A 124 5.52 6.63 17.10
N ASN A 125 4.53 7.09 17.89
CA ASN A 125 4.72 7.45 19.28
C ASN A 125 4.06 6.48 20.27
N ASN A 126 3.10 5.68 19.82
CA ASN A 126 2.34 4.75 20.66
C ASN A 126 1.94 3.56 19.79
N SER A 127 2.84 2.61 19.62
CA SER A 127 2.60 1.44 18.81
C SER A 127 2.57 0.19 19.66
N ASP A 128 1.56 -0.65 19.44
CA ASP A 128 1.54 -2.01 19.98
C ASP A 128 2.62 -2.90 19.33
N PHE A 129 3.21 -2.42 18.23
CA PHE A 129 4.25 -3.12 17.47
C PHE A 129 5.54 -2.29 17.42
N ILE A 130 6.51 -2.65 18.26
CA ILE A 130 7.84 -2.05 18.24
C ILE A 130 8.70 -2.74 17.19
N ASN A 131 9.39 -1.97 16.35
CA ASN A 131 10.24 -2.49 15.26
C ASN A 131 9.47 -3.28 14.20
N TYR A 132 8.22 -2.91 13.94
CA TYR A 132 7.43 -3.41 12.83
C TYR A 132 7.08 -2.27 11.87
N THR A 133 6.83 -2.63 10.62
CA THR A 133 6.37 -1.71 9.58
C THR A 133 5.25 -2.34 8.77
N LEU A 134 4.53 -1.50 8.02
CA LEU A 134 3.45 -1.93 7.13
C LEU A 134 4.01 -2.11 5.72
N SER A 135 3.72 -3.24 5.10
CA SER A 135 4.04 -3.50 3.71
C SER A 135 2.82 -3.95 2.93
N HIS A 136 2.81 -3.67 1.63
CA HIS A 136 1.83 -4.22 0.70
C HIS A 136 2.36 -5.54 0.15
N VAL A 137 1.49 -6.57 0.12
CA VAL A 137 1.86 -7.90 -0.37
C VAL A 137 2.14 -7.87 -1.87
N TRP A 138 1.30 -7.16 -2.63
CA TRP A 138 1.49 -7.00 -4.07
C TRP A 138 2.09 -5.65 -4.42
N SER A 139 3.07 -5.67 -5.29
CA SER A 139 3.69 -4.47 -5.85
C SER A 139 2.68 -3.62 -6.64
N ASN A 140 3.01 -2.32 -6.80
CA ASN A 140 2.22 -1.38 -7.60
C ASN A 140 0.74 -1.20 -7.21
N THR A 141 0.35 -1.66 -6.02
CA THR A 141 -1.05 -1.59 -5.54
C THR A 141 -1.37 -0.36 -4.70
N THR A 142 -0.36 0.40 -4.29
CA THR A 142 -0.53 1.56 -3.40
C THR A 142 -1.33 2.71 -4.02
N HIS A 143 -1.38 2.78 -5.34
CA HIS A 143 -2.12 3.80 -6.11
C HIS A 143 -3.45 3.28 -6.66
N ASN A 144 -3.84 2.09 -6.26
CA ASN A 144 -5.09 1.47 -6.69
C ASN A 144 -6.11 1.52 -5.54
N PRO A 145 -7.27 2.17 -5.73
CA PRO A 145 -8.28 2.34 -4.68
C PRO A 145 -8.86 1.02 -4.17
N TYR A 146 -8.82 -0.04 -4.97
CA TYR A 146 -9.31 -1.37 -4.56
C TYR A 146 -8.30 -2.13 -3.69
N TYR A 147 -7.02 -1.73 -3.70
CA TYR A 147 -5.94 -2.47 -3.05
C TYR A 147 -5.24 -1.72 -1.93
N PHE A 148 -5.14 -0.39 -2.02
CA PHE A 148 -4.32 0.41 -1.12
C PHE A 148 -4.63 0.20 0.37
N SER A 149 -5.88 0.21 0.77
CA SER A 149 -6.29 -0.02 2.16
C SER A 149 -7.02 -1.36 2.36
N SER A 150 -6.87 -2.29 1.42
CA SER A 150 -7.40 -3.64 1.53
C SER A 150 -6.56 -4.49 2.46
N LEU A 151 -7.14 -4.96 3.56
CA LEU A 151 -6.39 -5.64 4.61
C LEU A 151 -5.80 -7.00 4.20
N TRP A 152 -6.33 -7.63 3.16
CA TRP A 152 -5.75 -8.83 2.57
C TRP A 152 -4.46 -8.54 1.75
N ASN A 153 -4.23 -7.27 1.39
CA ASN A 153 -3.03 -6.79 0.71
C ASN A 153 -2.00 -6.17 1.66
N ILE A 154 -2.28 -6.19 2.95
CA ILE A 154 -1.41 -5.57 3.96
C ILE A 154 -0.85 -6.65 4.86
N VAL A 155 0.43 -6.54 5.14
CA VAL A 155 1.15 -7.35 6.11
C VAL A 155 1.94 -6.44 7.05
N ILE A 156 1.97 -6.80 8.32
CA ILE A 156 2.80 -6.13 9.33
C ILE A 156 4.07 -6.97 9.45
N ILE A 157 5.19 -6.39 9.08
CA ILE A 157 6.47 -7.09 9.03
C ILE A 157 7.49 -6.50 10.00
N PRO A 158 8.38 -7.30 10.58
CA PRO A 158 9.53 -6.79 11.31
C PRO A 158 10.35 -5.84 10.44
N THR A 159 10.79 -4.73 10.99
CA THR A 159 11.50 -3.67 10.23
C THR A 159 12.74 -4.20 9.49
N TYR A 160 13.45 -5.18 10.05
CA TYR A 160 14.61 -5.76 9.41
C TYR A 160 14.28 -6.52 8.10
N LEU A 161 13.04 -7.00 7.96
CA LEU A 161 12.56 -7.66 6.73
C LEU A 161 12.11 -6.67 5.66
N ASN A 162 11.84 -5.42 6.02
CA ASN A 162 11.39 -4.40 5.08
C ASN A 162 12.39 -4.19 3.93
N TYR A 163 13.69 -4.23 4.23
CA TYR A 163 14.74 -4.10 3.21
C TYR A 163 14.74 -5.23 2.17
N ILE A 164 14.08 -6.34 2.47
CA ILE A 164 13.94 -7.48 1.56
C ILE A 164 12.71 -7.29 0.66
N MET A 165 11.63 -6.70 1.23
CA MET A 165 10.35 -6.50 0.55
C MET A 165 10.29 -5.22 -0.30
N ASP A 166 10.87 -4.13 0.20
CA ASP A 166 10.80 -2.80 -0.43
C ASP A 166 11.89 -2.56 -1.50
N LYS A 167 12.57 -3.59 -1.95
CA LYS A 167 13.45 -3.39 -3.11
C LYS A 167 12.57 -2.99 -4.30
N PRO A 168 12.92 -1.90 -5.02
CA PRO A 168 12.34 -1.66 -6.32
C PRO A 168 12.51 -2.96 -7.11
N GLU A 169 11.46 -3.41 -7.74
CA GLU A 169 11.50 -4.59 -8.59
C GLU A 169 12.78 -4.51 -9.42
N VAL A 170 13.67 -5.44 -9.22
CA VAL A 170 14.71 -5.72 -10.20
C VAL A 170 13.91 -5.96 -11.46
N GLN A 171 14.07 -5.09 -12.45
CA GLN A 171 13.42 -5.25 -13.75
C GLN A 171 13.57 -6.71 -14.11
N ASP A 172 12.44 -7.33 -14.31
CA ASP A 172 12.36 -8.74 -14.61
C ASP A 172 13.38 -9.03 -15.72
N PRO A 173 14.38 -9.88 -15.52
CA PRO A 173 15.38 -10.14 -16.55
C PRO A 173 14.83 -10.88 -17.77
N ILE A 174 13.50 -10.97 -17.87
CA ILE A 174 12.77 -11.64 -18.96
C ILE A 174 12.00 -10.59 -19.79
N ASN A 175 12.66 -9.50 -20.15
CA ASN A 175 12.26 -8.66 -21.28
C ASN A 175 13.49 -8.19 -22.03
#